data_08299a722857f19e498c975e6e41c48c
#
_entry.id   08299a722857f19e498c975e6e41c48c
#
_cell.length_a   1.000
_cell.length_b   1.000
_cell.length_c   1.000
_cell.angle_alpha   90.00
_cell.angle_beta   90.00
_cell.angle_gamma   90.00
#
_symmetry.space_group_name_H-M   'P 1'
#
loop_
_entity.id
_entity.type
_entity.pdbx_description
1 polymer ?
#
loop_
_entity_poly.entity_id
_entity_poly.type
_entity_poly.pdbx_seq_one_letter_code
_entity_poly.pdbx_strand_id
1 'polypeptide(L)'
;MCKFKKVDSKVILLTPQELSFINSCIKNYSKYFQDDFAFVPKNIFEIPKILPNNFWLVLNFYNKPMGFVYLDNFIGKETRLYSAELTTCFAKCAWGDFTKYSAKIFLKKCFDDFGLEKIKAQVYPDNFRVKNLLKICGFTHESTLQKETLRNGKPQNIEVYGLYRNYYYKK
;
A
#
# COMPACT_ATOMS: atom_id res chain seq x y z
N MET A 1 18.74 3.57 -0.44
CA MET A 1 18.11 3.96 0.83
C MET A 1 16.76 4.59 0.50
N CYS A 2 15.71 4.27 1.24
CA CYS A 2 14.38 4.89 1.12
C CYS A 2 13.98 5.54 2.45
N LYS A 3 13.06 6.50 2.40
CA LYS A 3 12.46 7.18 3.55
C LYS A 3 10.94 7.07 3.44
N PHE A 4 10.26 7.00 4.59
CA PHE A 4 8.79 7.01 4.68
C PHE A 4 8.35 8.29 5.35
N LYS A 5 7.74 9.19 4.57
CA LYS A 5 7.14 10.43 5.08
C LYS A 5 5.68 10.14 5.39
N LYS A 6 5.34 10.05 6.70
CA LYS A 6 3.93 9.90 7.10
C LYS A 6 3.17 11.16 6.68
N VAL A 7 2.01 10.96 6.08
CA VAL A 7 1.10 12.05 5.71
C VAL A 7 -0.04 12.04 6.72
N ASP A 8 -0.12 13.10 7.51
CA ASP A 8 -1.24 13.33 8.40
C ASP A 8 -2.12 14.42 7.78
N SER A 9 -3.37 14.09 7.48
CA SER A 9 -4.32 15.01 6.84
C SER A 9 -4.55 16.31 7.63
N LYS A 10 -4.19 16.33 8.91
CA LYS A 10 -4.38 17.48 9.79
C LYS A 10 -3.14 18.39 9.96
N VAL A 11 -1.94 17.91 9.65
CA VAL A 11 -0.70 18.60 10.07
C VAL A 11 0.36 18.68 8.98
N ILE A 12 0.38 17.79 7.98
CA ILE A 12 1.50 17.72 7.04
C ILE A 12 1.15 18.35 5.70
N LEU A 13 1.86 19.41 5.39
CA LEU A 13 1.85 20.04 4.09
C LEU A 13 2.59 19.14 3.08
N LEU A 14 1.81 18.53 2.19
CA LEU A 14 2.36 17.96 0.97
C LEU A 14 2.69 19.08 0.00
N THR A 15 3.86 19.02 -0.61
CA THR A 15 4.23 19.97 -1.67
C THR A 15 3.36 19.76 -2.92
N PRO A 16 3.19 20.77 -3.78
CA PRO A 16 2.46 20.60 -5.04
C PRO A 16 3.01 19.46 -5.91
N GLN A 17 4.33 19.21 -5.89
CA GLN A 17 4.97 18.10 -6.59
C GLN A 17 4.57 16.74 -6.01
N GLU A 18 4.52 16.62 -4.67
CA GLU A 18 4.08 15.40 -3.99
C GLU A 18 2.60 15.10 -4.26
N LEU A 19 1.75 16.13 -4.24
CA LEU A 19 0.33 16.01 -4.58
C LEU A 19 0.13 15.57 -6.04
N SER A 20 0.84 16.20 -6.97
CA SER A 20 0.82 15.83 -8.39
C SER A 20 1.30 14.39 -8.60
N PHE A 21 2.33 13.97 -7.87
CA PHE A 21 2.84 12.61 -7.93
C PHE A 21 1.79 11.59 -7.46
N ILE A 22 1.17 11.81 -6.29
CA ILE A 22 0.12 10.94 -5.76
C ILE A 22 -1.05 10.84 -6.75
N ASN A 23 -1.53 11.98 -7.24
CA ASN A 23 -2.60 12.03 -8.24
C ASN A 23 -2.26 11.21 -9.50
N SER A 24 -1.04 11.36 -10.02
CA SER A 24 -0.58 10.62 -11.19
C SER A 24 -0.54 9.10 -10.91
N CYS A 25 -0.07 8.68 -9.73
CA CYS A 25 -0.09 7.29 -9.34
C CYS A 25 -1.51 6.72 -9.27
N ILE A 26 -2.43 7.42 -8.60
CA ILE A 26 -3.83 6.98 -8.49
C ILE A 26 -4.46 6.84 -9.87
N LYS A 27 -4.30 7.83 -10.76
CA LYS A 27 -4.85 7.79 -12.12
C LYS A 27 -4.26 6.67 -12.96
N ASN A 28 -2.93 6.52 -12.96
CA ASN A 28 -2.24 5.54 -13.80
C ASN A 28 -2.52 4.08 -13.38
N TYR A 29 -2.83 3.85 -12.11
CA TYR A 29 -3.02 2.51 -11.55
C TYR A 29 -4.43 2.29 -10.97
N SER A 30 -5.39 3.19 -11.28
CA SER A 30 -6.78 3.14 -10.78
C SER A 30 -7.42 1.77 -10.89
N LYS A 31 -7.18 1.05 -11.99
CA LYS A 31 -7.73 -0.30 -12.21
C LYS A 31 -7.29 -1.35 -11.17
N TYR A 32 -6.30 -1.05 -10.33
CA TYR A 32 -5.77 -1.96 -9.30
C TYR A 32 -6.07 -1.53 -7.86
N PHE A 33 -6.74 -0.38 -7.67
CA PHE A 33 -7.08 0.13 -6.35
C PHE A 33 -8.47 -0.29 -5.88
N GLN A 34 -9.13 -1.20 -6.62
CA GLN A 34 -10.51 -1.56 -6.33
C GLN A 34 -11.37 -0.28 -6.22
N ASP A 35 -12.03 -0.10 -5.07
CA ASP A 35 -12.85 1.09 -4.79
C ASP A 35 -12.16 2.11 -3.88
N ASP A 36 -10.88 1.88 -3.48
CA ASP A 36 -10.15 2.72 -2.53
C ASP A 36 -10.09 4.19 -2.96
N PHE A 37 -10.03 4.42 -4.28
CA PHE A 37 -10.02 5.76 -4.86
C PHE A 37 -11.10 5.91 -5.93
N ALA A 38 -12.33 5.52 -5.62
CA ALA A 38 -13.47 5.62 -6.51
C ALA A 38 -13.71 7.06 -7.00
N PHE A 39 -13.39 8.05 -6.17
CA PHE A 39 -13.45 9.47 -6.51
C PHE A 39 -12.07 10.12 -6.37
N VAL A 40 -11.53 10.63 -7.47
CA VAL A 40 -10.30 11.41 -7.48
C VAL A 40 -10.65 12.88 -7.71
N PRO A 41 -10.30 13.79 -6.78
CA PRO A 41 -10.60 15.21 -6.93
C PRO A 41 -9.96 15.80 -8.20
N LYS A 42 -10.68 16.72 -8.86
CA LYS A 42 -10.11 17.49 -9.98
C LYS A 42 -8.97 18.41 -9.52
N ASN A 43 -9.15 19.00 -8.34
CA ASN A 43 -8.15 19.85 -7.71
C ASN A 43 -7.18 19.00 -6.88
N ILE A 44 -5.89 19.02 -7.22
CA ILE A 44 -4.86 18.24 -6.52
C ILE A 44 -4.72 18.61 -5.04
N PHE A 45 -5.07 19.83 -4.64
CA PHE A 45 -5.03 20.28 -3.25
C PHE A 45 -6.12 19.66 -2.37
N GLU A 46 -7.07 18.95 -2.98
CA GLU A 46 -8.07 18.17 -2.25
C GLU A 46 -7.66 16.70 -2.04
N ILE A 47 -6.59 16.26 -2.67
CA ILE A 47 -6.04 14.89 -2.52
C ILE A 47 -5.88 14.49 -1.04
N PRO A 48 -5.35 15.33 -0.14
CA PRO A 48 -5.22 14.94 1.28
C PRO A 48 -6.53 14.53 1.95
N LYS A 49 -7.67 15.01 1.46
CA LYS A 49 -9.01 14.67 2.03
C LYS A 49 -9.43 13.23 1.77
N ILE A 50 -8.87 12.60 0.72
CA ILE A 50 -9.21 11.22 0.31
C ILE A 50 -8.14 10.20 0.71
N LEU A 51 -7.01 10.64 1.27
CA LEU A 51 -5.96 9.72 1.69
C LEU A 51 -6.35 8.99 2.98
N PRO A 52 -6.03 7.69 3.10
CA PRO A 52 -6.18 6.97 4.35
C PRO A 52 -5.36 7.60 5.49
N ASN A 53 -5.83 7.45 6.74
CA ASN A 53 -5.16 8.02 7.91
C ASN A 53 -3.72 7.51 8.13
N ASN A 54 -3.45 6.26 7.75
CA ASN A 54 -2.13 5.65 7.88
C ASN A 54 -1.46 5.56 6.51
N PHE A 55 -1.16 6.72 5.94
CA PHE A 55 -0.56 6.88 4.63
C PHE A 55 0.88 7.38 4.73
N TRP A 56 1.79 6.81 3.93
CA TRP A 56 3.19 7.24 3.82
C TRP A 56 3.59 7.40 2.37
N LEU A 57 4.19 8.53 2.08
CA LEU A 57 4.90 8.75 0.82
C LEU A 57 6.28 8.09 0.92
N VAL A 58 6.63 7.29 -0.07
CA VAL A 58 7.93 6.62 -0.16
C VAL A 58 8.86 7.47 -1.00
N LEU A 59 9.94 7.93 -0.38
CA LEU A 59 10.93 8.82 -1.00
C LEU A 59 12.25 8.07 -1.22
N ASN A 60 12.97 8.42 -2.27
CA ASN A 60 14.36 7.98 -2.45
C ASN A 60 15.34 8.81 -1.61
N PHE A 61 16.64 8.54 -1.76
CA PHE A 61 17.71 9.27 -1.05
C PHE A 61 17.67 10.77 -1.30
N TYR A 62 17.29 11.20 -2.50
CA TYR A 62 17.19 12.61 -2.90
C TYR A 62 15.84 13.26 -2.54
N ASN A 63 15.04 12.63 -1.67
CA ASN A 63 13.69 13.05 -1.29
C ASN A 63 12.69 13.12 -2.45
N LYS A 64 12.98 12.45 -3.57
CA LYS A 64 12.04 12.35 -4.69
C LYS A 64 10.99 11.29 -4.39
N PRO A 65 9.69 11.56 -4.60
CA PRO A 65 8.63 10.59 -4.47
C PRO A 65 8.80 9.43 -5.47
N MET A 66 8.71 8.21 -4.98
CA MET A 66 8.86 6.98 -5.75
C MET A 66 7.62 6.08 -5.69
N GLY A 67 6.79 6.28 -4.67
CA GLY A 67 5.56 5.53 -4.42
C GLY A 67 4.87 6.01 -3.17
N PHE A 68 3.81 5.29 -2.80
CA PHE A 68 3.16 5.43 -1.51
C PHE A 68 2.73 4.06 -0.98
N VAL A 69 2.53 4.00 0.32
CA VAL A 69 1.99 2.84 1.04
C VAL A 69 1.00 3.33 2.08
N TYR A 70 -0.02 2.52 2.37
CA TYR A 70 -0.90 2.79 3.50
C TYR A 70 -1.38 1.50 4.15
N LEU A 71 -1.85 1.64 5.37
CA LEU A 71 -2.44 0.57 6.17
C LEU A 71 -3.87 0.97 6.53
N ASP A 72 -4.79 0.03 6.36
CA ASP A 72 -6.18 0.16 6.75
C ASP A 72 -6.72 -1.16 7.33
N ASN A 73 -8.03 -1.27 7.49
CA ASN A 73 -8.71 -2.48 7.97
C ASN A 73 -8.02 -3.13 9.18
N PHE A 74 -7.64 -2.28 10.16
CA PHE A 74 -7.00 -2.75 11.38
C PHE A 74 -7.93 -3.65 12.19
N ILE A 75 -7.41 -4.79 12.64
CA ILE A 75 -8.07 -5.71 13.56
C ILE A 75 -7.26 -5.75 14.85
N GLY A 76 -7.94 -5.68 15.99
CA GLY A 76 -7.35 -5.69 17.31
C GLY A 76 -7.98 -4.65 18.22
N LYS A 77 -7.39 -4.50 19.41
CA LYS A 77 -7.75 -3.45 20.38
C LYS A 77 -6.74 -2.32 20.31
N GLU A 78 -7.09 -1.13 20.80
CA GLU A 78 -6.19 0.03 20.85
C GLU A 78 -4.84 -0.28 21.50
N THR A 79 -4.84 -1.16 22.51
CA THR A 79 -3.63 -1.58 23.22
C THR A 79 -2.83 -2.68 22.52
N ARG A 80 -3.40 -3.40 21.55
CA ARG A 80 -2.75 -4.48 20.81
C ARG A 80 -3.41 -4.67 19.44
N LEU A 81 -2.79 -4.14 18.44
CA LEU A 81 -3.15 -4.40 17.04
C LEU A 81 -2.74 -5.84 16.66
N TYR A 82 -3.64 -6.53 15.97
CA TYR A 82 -3.36 -7.89 15.49
C TYR A 82 -2.99 -7.90 14.01
N SER A 83 -3.83 -7.31 13.17
CA SER A 83 -3.57 -7.27 11.73
C SER A 83 -3.98 -5.96 11.10
N ALA A 84 -3.39 -5.67 9.93
CA ALA A 84 -3.80 -4.59 9.05
C ALA A 84 -3.71 -5.06 7.60
N GLU A 85 -4.40 -4.36 6.73
CA GLU A 85 -4.29 -4.53 5.29
C GLU A 85 -3.30 -3.52 4.71
N LEU A 86 -2.41 -3.98 3.85
CA LEU A 86 -1.36 -3.18 3.23
C LEU A 86 -1.70 -2.94 1.76
N THR A 87 -1.80 -1.68 1.38
CA THR A 87 -1.83 -1.25 -0.02
C THR A 87 -0.55 -0.51 -0.40
N THR A 88 -0.05 -0.77 -1.59
CA THR A 88 1.17 -0.15 -2.11
C THR A 88 1.01 0.30 -3.55
N CYS A 89 1.58 1.45 -3.87
CA CYS A 89 1.70 1.92 -5.24
C CYS A 89 3.08 2.51 -5.49
N PHE A 90 3.77 2.05 -6.53
CA PHE A 90 5.08 2.55 -6.93
C PHE A 90 5.06 3.02 -8.39
N ALA A 91 5.68 4.17 -8.65
CA ALA A 91 5.87 4.65 -10.01
C ALA A 91 6.73 3.68 -10.83
N LYS A 92 6.54 3.65 -12.15
CA LYS A 92 7.27 2.74 -13.05
C LYS A 92 8.79 2.81 -12.90
N CYS A 93 9.33 4.00 -12.67
CA CYS A 93 10.78 4.21 -12.46
C CYS A 93 11.31 3.62 -11.14
N ALA A 94 10.44 3.28 -10.20
CA ALA A 94 10.81 2.67 -8.91
C ALA A 94 10.73 1.13 -8.93
N TRP A 95 10.22 0.53 -10.02
CA TRP A 95 10.05 -0.92 -10.07
C TRP A 95 11.40 -1.66 -10.06
N GLY A 96 11.43 -2.82 -9.46
CA GLY A 96 12.63 -3.62 -9.30
C GLY A 96 13.19 -3.55 -7.89
N ASP A 97 14.49 -3.32 -7.75
CA ASP A 97 15.18 -3.45 -6.45
C ASP A 97 14.79 -2.38 -5.44
N PHE A 98 14.51 -1.15 -5.91
CA PHE A 98 14.01 -0.11 -5.01
C PHE A 98 12.68 -0.50 -4.35
N THR A 99 11.71 -1.01 -5.14
CA THR A 99 10.42 -1.46 -4.61
C THR A 99 10.58 -2.62 -3.65
N LYS A 100 11.40 -3.62 -3.99
CA LYS A 100 11.67 -4.77 -3.11
C LYS A 100 12.29 -4.34 -1.78
N TYR A 101 13.29 -3.46 -1.85
CA TYR A 101 13.97 -2.92 -0.67
C TYR A 101 12.99 -2.14 0.20
N SER A 102 12.24 -1.20 -0.40
CA SER A 102 11.27 -0.37 0.32
C SER A 102 10.17 -1.21 0.97
N ALA A 103 9.67 -2.22 0.27
CA ALA A 103 8.65 -3.13 0.82
C ALA A 103 9.17 -3.84 2.07
N LYS A 104 10.38 -4.42 2.04
CA LYS A 104 10.98 -5.09 3.21
C LYS A 104 11.16 -4.14 4.40
N ILE A 105 11.64 -2.92 4.18
CA ILE A 105 11.80 -1.93 5.25
C ILE A 105 10.43 -1.55 5.84
N PHE A 106 9.40 -1.35 5.00
CA PHE A 106 8.07 -1.01 5.50
C PHE A 106 7.43 -2.17 6.29
N LEU A 107 7.57 -3.41 5.83
CA LEU A 107 7.10 -4.60 6.55
C LEU A 107 7.77 -4.72 7.92
N LYS A 108 9.10 -4.49 7.99
CA LYS A 108 9.79 -4.44 9.27
C LYS A 108 9.19 -3.39 10.20
N LYS A 109 8.94 -2.18 9.67
CA LYS A 109 8.26 -1.11 10.41
C LYS A 109 6.87 -1.53 10.91
N CYS A 110 6.09 -2.22 10.09
CA CYS A 110 4.77 -2.72 10.49
C CYS A 110 4.84 -3.67 11.70
N PHE A 111 5.83 -4.56 11.72
CA PHE A 111 5.99 -5.51 12.81
C PHE A 111 6.62 -4.88 14.06
N ASP A 112 7.62 -4.02 13.90
CA ASP A 112 8.38 -3.47 15.03
C ASP A 112 7.69 -2.27 15.67
N ASP A 113 7.29 -1.28 14.83
CA ASP A 113 6.76 0.00 15.35
C ASP A 113 5.26 -0.09 15.68
N PHE A 114 4.49 -0.85 14.89
CA PHE A 114 3.04 -0.99 15.10
C PHE A 114 2.64 -2.26 15.84
N GLY A 115 3.58 -3.17 16.09
CA GLY A 115 3.35 -4.40 16.83
C GLY A 115 2.37 -5.36 16.14
N LEU A 116 2.21 -5.27 14.81
CA LEU A 116 1.32 -6.16 14.08
C LEU A 116 1.82 -7.61 14.12
N GLU A 117 0.89 -8.55 14.25
CA GLU A 117 1.17 -9.99 14.16
C GLU A 117 0.98 -10.52 12.75
N LYS A 118 0.11 -9.87 11.96
CA LYS A 118 -0.22 -10.25 10.59
C LYS A 118 -0.40 -9.03 9.70
N ILE A 119 0.11 -9.11 8.48
CA ILE A 119 -0.16 -8.14 7.41
C ILE A 119 -0.90 -8.88 6.30
N LYS A 120 -2.01 -8.31 5.83
CA LYS A 120 -2.78 -8.81 4.69
C LYS A 120 -2.54 -7.92 3.47
N ALA A 121 -2.72 -8.48 2.29
CA ALA A 121 -2.79 -7.74 1.04
C ALA A 121 -3.83 -8.38 0.13
N GLN A 122 -4.66 -7.56 -0.50
CA GLN A 122 -5.65 -7.98 -1.48
C GLN A 122 -5.18 -7.60 -2.88
N VAL A 123 -5.30 -8.52 -3.82
CA VAL A 123 -4.71 -8.35 -5.15
C VAL A 123 -5.61 -8.93 -6.23
N TYR A 124 -5.81 -8.18 -7.31
CA TYR A 124 -6.43 -8.75 -8.51
C TYR A 124 -5.58 -9.89 -9.09
N PRO A 125 -6.18 -10.99 -9.57
CA PRO A 125 -5.45 -12.15 -10.10
C PRO A 125 -4.49 -11.81 -11.24
N ASP A 126 -4.79 -10.79 -12.04
CA ASP A 126 -3.98 -10.33 -13.17
C ASP A 126 -2.88 -9.33 -12.79
N ASN A 127 -2.76 -8.95 -11.50
CA ASN A 127 -1.70 -8.07 -11.03
C ASN A 127 -0.42 -8.88 -10.66
N PHE A 128 0.16 -9.53 -11.66
CA PHE A 128 1.34 -10.41 -11.49
C PHE A 128 2.53 -9.69 -10.84
N ARG A 129 2.66 -8.38 -11.06
CA ARG A 129 3.76 -7.61 -10.47
C ARG A 129 3.67 -7.54 -8.95
N VAL A 130 2.50 -7.19 -8.42
CA VAL A 130 2.27 -7.15 -6.97
C VAL A 130 2.36 -8.55 -6.39
N LYS A 131 1.77 -9.57 -7.04
CA LYS A 131 1.87 -10.98 -6.62
C LYS A 131 3.32 -11.43 -6.48
N ASN A 132 4.19 -11.09 -7.44
CA ASN A 132 5.61 -11.42 -7.38
C ASN A 132 6.32 -10.67 -6.23
N LEU A 133 5.99 -9.40 -6.01
CA LEU A 133 6.54 -8.64 -4.88
C LEU A 133 6.14 -9.27 -3.55
N LEU A 134 4.88 -9.62 -3.38
CA LEU A 134 4.37 -10.28 -2.17
C LEU A 134 5.12 -11.58 -1.89
N LYS A 135 5.29 -12.44 -2.90
CA LYS A 135 6.05 -13.70 -2.78
C LYS A 135 7.51 -13.45 -2.35
N ILE A 136 8.19 -12.46 -2.96
CA ILE A 136 9.57 -12.08 -2.60
C ILE A 136 9.64 -11.59 -1.14
N CYS A 137 8.59 -10.91 -0.66
CA CYS A 137 8.50 -10.45 0.72
C CYS A 137 8.09 -11.53 1.71
N GLY A 138 7.70 -12.73 1.24
CA GLY A 138 7.35 -13.87 2.08
C GLY A 138 5.88 -14.04 2.38
N PHE A 139 5.01 -13.30 1.70
CA PHE A 139 3.56 -13.53 1.78
C PHE A 139 3.19 -14.87 1.17
N THR A 140 2.18 -15.51 1.76
CA THR A 140 1.54 -16.72 1.25
C THR A 140 0.13 -16.41 0.79
N HIS A 141 -0.32 -17.05 -0.28
CA HIS A 141 -1.71 -17.00 -0.71
C HIS A 141 -2.59 -17.73 0.31
N GLU A 142 -3.62 -17.06 0.83
CA GLU A 142 -4.52 -17.63 1.84
C GLU A 142 -5.88 -18.04 1.25
N SER A 143 -6.43 -17.24 0.36
CA SER A 143 -7.73 -17.49 -0.24
C SER A 143 -7.95 -16.70 -1.53
N THR A 144 -9.01 -17.08 -2.26
CA THR A 144 -9.53 -16.30 -3.39
C THR A 144 -11.01 -16.03 -3.16
N LEU A 145 -11.34 -14.75 -3.00
CA LEU A 145 -12.70 -14.27 -2.86
C LEU A 145 -13.33 -14.19 -4.25
N GLN A 146 -14.45 -14.91 -4.44
CA GLN A 146 -15.12 -14.99 -5.72
C GLN A 146 -16.04 -13.79 -5.94
N LYS A 147 -15.89 -13.09 -7.09
CA LYS A 147 -16.75 -11.96 -7.49
C LYS A 147 -16.82 -10.86 -6.42
N GLU A 148 -15.71 -10.61 -5.72
CA GLU A 148 -15.64 -9.75 -4.55
C GLU A 148 -15.82 -8.26 -4.88
N THR A 149 -15.40 -7.85 -6.06
CA THR A 149 -15.42 -6.44 -6.45
C THR A 149 -15.85 -6.26 -7.91
N LEU A 150 -16.10 -5.03 -8.32
CA LEU A 150 -16.39 -4.66 -9.69
C LEU A 150 -15.22 -3.90 -10.31
N ARG A 151 -14.79 -4.31 -11.51
CA ARG A 151 -13.84 -3.57 -12.33
C ARG A 151 -14.44 -3.37 -13.72
N ASN A 152 -14.67 -2.11 -14.10
CA ASN A 152 -15.36 -1.74 -15.34
C ASN A 152 -16.76 -2.41 -15.45
N GLY A 153 -17.51 -2.44 -14.36
CA GLY A 153 -18.84 -3.04 -14.29
C GLY A 153 -18.88 -4.57 -14.32
N LYS A 154 -17.73 -5.25 -14.32
CA LYS A 154 -17.65 -6.72 -14.33
C LYS A 154 -17.16 -7.25 -13.00
N PRO A 155 -17.84 -8.27 -12.42
CA PRO A 155 -17.38 -8.94 -11.20
C PRO A 155 -15.96 -9.48 -11.35
N GLN A 156 -15.12 -9.25 -10.34
CA GLN A 156 -13.73 -9.70 -10.30
C GLN A 156 -13.46 -10.48 -9.01
N ASN A 157 -12.60 -11.48 -9.12
CA ASN A 157 -12.08 -12.17 -7.95
C ASN A 157 -10.96 -11.36 -7.33
N ILE A 158 -10.74 -11.56 -6.03
CA ILE A 158 -9.62 -10.98 -5.28
C ILE A 158 -8.83 -12.13 -4.63
N GLU A 159 -7.53 -12.16 -4.83
CA GLU A 159 -6.63 -13.05 -4.10
C GLU A 159 -6.17 -12.36 -2.81
N VAL A 160 -6.27 -13.08 -1.70
CA VAL A 160 -5.85 -12.62 -0.37
C VAL A 160 -4.52 -13.27 -0.03
N TYR A 161 -3.56 -12.45 0.34
CA TYR A 161 -2.23 -12.85 0.79
C TYR A 161 -2.01 -12.44 2.24
N GLY A 162 -1.31 -13.27 2.99
CA GLY A 162 -0.96 -13.01 4.39
C GLY A 162 0.54 -13.16 4.65
N LEU A 163 1.06 -12.31 5.52
CA LEU A 163 2.40 -12.43 6.08
C LEU A 163 2.33 -12.34 7.60
N TYR A 164 2.80 -13.37 8.29
CA TYR A 164 2.86 -13.41 9.74
C TYR A 164 4.24 -12.97 10.24
N ARG A 165 4.27 -12.25 11.36
CA ARG A 165 5.48 -11.76 12.02
C ARG A 165 6.52 -12.85 12.26
N ASN A 166 6.09 -13.97 12.81
CA ASN A 166 6.98 -15.10 13.12
C ASN A 166 7.62 -15.74 11.88
N TYR A 167 6.94 -15.74 10.73
CA TYR A 167 7.52 -16.21 9.46
C TYR A 167 8.46 -15.19 8.83
N TYR A 168 8.21 -13.90 9.05
CA TYR A 168 9.07 -12.83 8.54
C TYR A 168 10.46 -12.88 9.17
N TYR A 169 10.57 -13.14 10.48
CA TYR A 169 11.83 -13.18 11.21
C TYR A 169 12.54 -14.54 11.21
N LYS A 170 11.90 -15.61 10.74
CA LYS A 170 12.52 -16.94 10.61
C LYS A 170 13.35 -17.13 9.33
N LYS A 171 13.36 -16.14 8.45
CA LYS A 171 14.20 -16.12 7.23
C LYS A 171 15.48 -15.34 7.48
#